data_267d8c3389c29a377bb0782b00b1c722
#
_entry.id   267d8c3389c29a377bb0782b00b1c722
#
_cell.length_a   1.000
_cell.length_b   1.000
_cell.length_c   1.000
_cell.angle_alpha   90.00
_cell.angle_beta   90.00
_cell.angle_gamma   90.00
#
_symmetry.space_group_name_H-M   'P 1'
#
loop_
_entity.id
_entity.type
_entity.pdbx_description
1 polymer ?
#
loop_
_entity_poly.entity_id
_entity_poly.type
_entity_poly.pdbx_seq_one_letter_code
_entity_poly.pdbx_strand_id
1 'polypeptide(L)'
;MPSVQAPRLEPGGDPAGGLGTSAATAPAAALPEWCPAWAERLGDAYLSGTSCVFLLHGNVRDLVPIAAPAAAAADPAAWGTVSDFLAREMFGRWDVVLAYDVGKGLRPLAGPDPNRLRTMAQWLTERIGNAATWPRDPDQAVAAIDAILERNLIDPPEQRKRIAVVLDYAQYLAPAGEAGSRSAASRLVRILGWATNPLLRRVNVAVVLLADTISEVHPRLVQNPAISAIEVPMPDAAERERFALA
;
A
#
# COMPACT_ATOMS: atom_id res chain seq x y z
N MET A 1 -40.20 -20.47 54.06
CA MET A 1 -39.50 -19.60 53.08
C MET A 1 -38.05 -20.01 53.05
N PRO A 2 -37.54 -20.72 52.01
CA PRO A 2 -36.14 -21.07 51.92
C PRO A 2 -35.35 -19.94 51.27
N SER A 3 -34.24 -19.59 51.93
CA SER A 3 -33.25 -18.61 51.49
C SER A 3 -32.55 -19.09 50.20
N VAL A 4 -32.58 -18.26 49.15
CA VAL A 4 -31.82 -18.47 47.94
C VAL A 4 -30.38 -17.98 48.16
N GLN A 5 -29.45 -18.91 48.18
CA GLN A 5 -28.03 -18.67 48.32
C GLN A 5 -27.45 -18.38 46.91
N ALA A 6 -26.82 -17.20 46.76
CA ALA A 6 -26.15 -16.81 45.52
C ALA A 6 -24.93 -17.72 45.23
N PRO A 7 -24.66 -18.07 43.97
CA PRO A 7 -23.49 -18.89 43.63
C PRO A 7 -22.19 -18.09 43.82
N ARG A 8 -21.27 -18.65 44.61
CA ARG A 8 -19.87 -18.19 44.70
C ARG A 8 -19.14 -18.50 43.39
N LEU A 9 -18.55 -17.47 42.80
CA LEU A 9 -17.57 -17.62 41.75
C LEU A 9 -16.26 -18.12 42.40
N GLU A 10 -15.90 -19.36 42.10
CA GLU A 10 -14.59 -19.90 42.38
C GLU A 10 -13.56 -19.29 41.39
N PRO A 11 -12.34 -18.95 41.81
CA PRO A 11 -11.29 -18.51 40.87
C PRO A 11 -10.77 -19.75 40.14
N GLY A 12 -11.28 -19.97 38.91
CA GLY A 12 -10.81 -20.98 38.01
C GLY A 12 -9.46 -20.60 37.41
N GLY A 13 -8.60 -21.60 37.36
CA GLY A 13 -7.21 -21.58 37.04
C GLY A 13 -6.78 -20.85 35.78
N ASP A 14 -5.52 -20.41 35.77
CA ASP A 14 -4.74 -19.90 34.66
C ASP A 14 -4.85 -20.80 33.42
N PRO A 15 -5.28 -20.30 32.27
CA PRO A 15 -4.91 -20.87 31.02
C PRO A 15 -3.62 -20.16 30.56
N ALA A 16 -2.46 -20.64 31.04
CA ALA A 16 -1.21 -20.41 30.33
C ALA A 16 -1.27 -21.11 28.95
N GLY A 17 -2.11 -20.60 28.09
CA GLY A 17 -2.12 -20.86 26.66
C GLY A 17 -1.28 -19.82 25.98
N GLY A 18 -0.01 -20.13 25.75
CA GLY A 18 0.91 -19.26 25.03
C GLY A 18 0.31 -18.82 23.72
N LEU A 19 0.02 -17.52 23.60
CA LEU A 19 -0.11 -16.84 22.32
C LEU A 19 1.27 -16.97 21.67
N GLY A 20 1.37 -17.96 20.78
CA GLY A 20 2.52 -18.13 19.93
C GLY A 20 2.76 -16.85 19.14
N THR A 21 3.65 -16.01 19.64
CA THR A 21 4.36 -14.99 18.90
C THR A 21 5.29 -15.69 17.92
N SER A 22 4.74 -16.21 16.84
CA SER A 22 5.52 -16.64 15.69
C SER A 22 5.14 -15.79 14.48
N ALA A 23 5.35 -14.49 14.61
CA ALA A 23 5.79 -13.71 13.48
C ALA A 23 7.32 -13.84 13.49
N ALA A 24 7.85 -14.94 12.97
CA ALA A 24 9.24 -14.98 12.55
C ALA A 24 9.38 -13.86 11.50
N THR A 25 9.85 -12.71 11.97
CA THR A 25 10.34 -11.63 11.13
C THR A 25 11.48 -12.25 10.34
N ALA A 26 11.20 -12.69 9.11
CA ALA A 26 12.28 -12.95 8.17
C ALA A 26 13.15 -11.69 8.19
N PRO A 27 14.50 -11.82 8.32
CA PRO A 27 15.37 -10.66 8.34
C PRO A 27 14.98 -9.82 7.14
N ALA A 28 14.70 -8.54 7.37
CA ALA A 28 14.47 -7.58 6.29
C ALA A 28 15.67 -7.74 5.38
N ALA A 29 15.46 -8.26 4.18
CA ALA A 29 16.54 -8.38 3.21
C ALA A 29 17.02 -6.94 3.02
N ALA A 30 18.31 -6.70 3.33
CA ALA A 30 18.90 -5.38 3.19
C ALA A 30 18.57 -4.88 1.76
N LEU A 31 17.99 -3.70 1.69
CA LEU A 31 17.70 -3.11 0.39
C LEU A 31 19.02 -2.90 -0.35
N PRO A 32 19.06 -3.03 -1.68
CA PRO A 32 20.28 -2.80 -2.45
C PRO A 32 20.84 -1.38 -2.20
N GLU A 33 22.16 -1.21 -2.27
CA GLU A 33 22.82 0.10 -2.09
C GLU A 33 22.31 1.20 -3.04
N TRP A 34 21.74 0.80 -4.19
CA TRP A 34 21.13 1.74 -5.13
C TRP A 34 19.69 2.13 -4.76
N CYS A 35 19.12 1.54 -3.70
CA CYS A 35 17.76 1.83 -3.27
C CYS A 35 17.64 3.29 -2.83
N PRO A 36 16.65 4.04 -3.33
CA PRO A 36 16.48 5.42 -2.93
C PRO A 36 16.13 5.55 -1.44
N ALA A 37 16.69 6.55 -0.74
CA ALA A 37 16.47 6.77 0.70
C ALA A 37 14.98 6.96 1.07
N TRP A 38 14.14 7.46 0.17
CA TRP A 38 12.70 7.54 0.42
C TRP A 38 12.04 6.16 0.48
N ALA A 39 12.54 5.19 -0.30
CA ALA A 39 12.04 3.82 -0.30
C ALA A 39 12.45 3.07 0.98
N GLU A 40 13.66 3.32 1.50
CA GLU A 40 14.08 2.81 2.81
C GLU A 40 13.16 3.32 3.92
N ARG A 41 12.85 4.64 3.93
CA ARG A 41 11.92 5.23 4.90
C ARG A 41 10.52 4.62 4.82
N LEU A 42 10.03 4.31 3.60
CA LEU A 42 8.75 3.61 3.43
C LEU A 42 8.82 2.20 4.01
N GLY A 43 9.87 1.46 3.72
CA GLY A 43 10.11 0.13 4.25
C GLY A 43 10.17 0.10 5.78
N ASP A 44 10.90 1.01 6.39
CA ASP A 44 11.04 1.13 7.85
C ASP A 44 9.71 1.46 8.51
N ALA A 45 8.95 2.42 7.96
CA ALA A 45 7.64 2.77 8.49
C ALA A 45 6.62 1.64 8.34
N TYR A 46 6.71 0.84 7.28
CA TYR A 46 5.89 -0.35 7.10
C TYR A 46 6.27 -1.46 8.09
N LEU A 47 7.55 -1.81 8.17
CA LEU A 47 8.07 -2.91 9.01
C LEU A 47 7.91 -2.62 10.51
N SER A 48 8.02 -1.36 10.93
CA SER A 48 7.76 -0.95 12.32
C SER A 48 6.27 -1.01 12.70
N GLY A 49 5.37 -1.24 11.73
CA GLY A 49 3.92 -1.23 11.96
C GLY A 49 3.34 0.15 12.27
N THR A 50 4.12 1.21 12.05
CA THR A 50 3.69 2.59 12.31
C THR A 50 2.59 3.00 11.36
N SER A 51 2.70 2.63 10.09
CA SER A 51 1.75 3.00 9.02
C SER A 51 1.53 1.86 8.05
N CYS A 52 0.31 1.78 7.50
CA CYS A 52 0.01 0.99 6.30
C CYS A 52 -0.45 1.88 5.13
N VAL A 53 -0.58 3.19 5.36
CA VAL A 53 -0.90 4.18 4.33
C VAL A 53 0.23 5.20 4.26
N PHE A 54 0.75 5.42 3.06
CA PHE A 54 1.90 6.27 2.76
C PHE A 54 1.50 7.33 1.75
N LEU A 55 2.02 8.54 1.90
CA LEU A 55 1.88 9.62 0.94
C LEU A 55 3.29 9.99 0.42
N LEU A 56 3.62 9.53 -0.77
CA LEU A 56 4.83 9.97 -1.47
C LEU A 56 4.52 11.24 -2.24
N HIS A 57 5.33 12.26 -2.07
CA HIS A 57 5.12 13.55 -2.72
C HIS A 57 6.42 14.18 -3.20
N GLY A 58 6.34 15.17 -4.07
CA GLY A 58 7.50 15.84 -4.66
C GLY A 58 7.84 15.25 -6.02
N ASN A 59 9.08 14.81 -6.21
CA ASN A 59 9.56 14.35 -7.51
C ASN A 59 9.10 12.91 -7.86
N VAL A 60 7.79 12.65 -7.77
CA VAL A 60 7.20 11.32 -8.02
C VAL A 60 7.01 10.98 -9.51
N ARG A 61 7.30 11.95 -10.41
CA ARG A 61 7.16 11.77 -11.87
C ARG A 61 8.46 11.46 -12.58
N ASP A 62 9.56 11.62 -11.90
CA ASP A 62 10.88 11.33 -12.46
C ASP A 62 11.14 9.82 -12.53
N LEU A 63 12.17 9.45 -13.26
CA LEU A 63 12.64 8.07 -13.33
C LEU A 63 13.51 7.76 -12.12
N VAL A 64 13.32 6.58 -11.57
CA VAL A 64 14.09 6.05 -10.44
C VAL A 64 14.81 4.76 -10.85
N PRO A 65 15.94 4.44 -10.21
CA PRO A 65 16.65 3.20 -10.51
C PRO A 65 15.80 1.99 -10.12
N ILE A 66 15.76 0.99 -10.99
CA ILE A 66 15.10 -0.30 -10.76
C ILE A 66 16.08 -1.42 -11.11
N ALA A 67 15.92 -2.61 -10.49
CA ALA A 67 16.79 -3.74 -10.82
C ALA A 67 16.72 -4.07 -12.31
N ALA A 68 17.88 -4.20 -12.92
CA ALA A 68 17.97 -4.68 -14.30
C ALA A 68 17.44 -6.12 -14.41
N PRO A 69 16.86 -6.53 -15.55
CA PRO A 69 16.55 -7.93 -15.80
C PRO A 69 17.79 -8.80 -15.57
N ALA A 70 17.61 -10.01 -15.04
CA ALA A 70 18.70 -10.93 -14.63
C ALA A 70 19.79 -11.21 -15.69
N ALA A 71 19.55 -10.90 -16.96
CA ALA A 71 20.51 -11.00 -18.04
C ALA A 71 21.53 -9.85 -18.11
N ALA A 72 21.33 -8.77 -17.36
CA ALA A 72 22.18 -7.56 -17.34
C ALA A 72 22.83 -7.35 -15.96
N ALA A 73 23.17 -8.42 -15.27
CA ALA A 73 23.64 -8.41 -13.88
C ALA A 73 24.94 -7.62 -13.59
N ALA A 74 25.57 -7.04 -14.60
CA ALA A 74 26.77 -6.21 -14.45
C ALA A 74 26.46 -4.70 -14.32
N ASP A 75 25.23 -4.27 -14.62
CA ASP A 75 24.80 -2.88 -14.49
C ASP A 75 23.50 -2.80 -13.67
N PRO A 76 23.52 -2.18 -12.48
CA PRO A 76 22.38 -2.23 -11.55
C PRO A 76 21.16 -1.40 -12.00
N ALA A 77 21.26 -0.60 -13.03
CA ALA A 77 20.29 0.45 -13.27
C ALA A 77 19.57 0.35 -14.63
N ALA A 78 18.47 -0.37 -14.65
CA ALA A 78 17.37 0.06 -15.49
C ALA A 78 16.66 1.23 -14.80
N TRP A 79 15.95 2.06 -15.55
CA TRP A 79 15.20 3.22 -15.02
C TRP A 79 13.72 2.99 -15.27
N GLY A 80 12.90 3.32 -14.30
CA GLY A 80 11.45 3.17 -14.38
C GLY A 80 10.73 4.24 -13.58
N THR A 81 9.41 4.26 -13.67
CA THR A 81 8.59 5.16 -12.86
C THR A 81 8.61 4.76 -11.38
N VAL A 82 8.24 5.67 -10.50
CA VAL A 82 8.02 5.35 -9.06
C VAL A 82 7.01 4.21 -8.90
N SER A 83 5.97 4.15 -9.73
CA SER A 83 5.00 3.05 -9.72
C SER A 83 5.62 1.71 -10.11
N ASP A 84 6.52 1.70 -11.10
CA ASP A 84 7.26 0.49 -11.51
C ASP A 84 8.20 0.03 -10.39
N PHE A 85 8.91 0.98 -9.75
CA PHE A 85 9.76 0.69 -8.60
C PHE A 85 8.96 0.04 -7.47
N LEU A 86 7.84 0.64 -7.09
CA LEU A 86 6.97 0.09 -6.06
C LEU A 86 6.50 -1.33 -6.40
N ALA A 87 6.06 -1.56 -7.64
CA ALA A 87 5.54 -2.86 -8.07
C ALA A 87 6.61 -3.96 -8.14
N ARG A 88 7.85 -3.60 -8.47
CA ARG A 88 8.94 -4.56 -8.70
C ARG A 88 9.82 -4.74 -7.48
N GLU A 89 10.28 -3.65 -6.89
CA GLU A 89 11.29 -3.69 -5.83
C GLU A 89 10.65 -3.78 -4.45
N MET A 90 9.65 -2.95 -4.15
CA MET A 90 9.01 -2.93 -2.83
C MET A 90 7.97 -4.06 -2.67
N PHE A 91 7.11 -4.22 -3.66
CA PHE A 91 5.98 -5.17 -3.61
C PHE A 91 6.13 -6.34 -4.58
N GLY A 92 7.33 -6.58 -5.11
CA GLY A 92 7.60 -7.64 -6.09
C GLY A 92 7.25 -9.04 -5.64
N ARG A 93 7.33 -9.29 -4.33
CA ARG A 93 6.98 -10.58 -3.70
C ARG A 93 5.56 -10.62 -3.12
N TRP A 94 4.76 -9.58 -3.32
CA TRP A 94 3.39 -9.53 -2.83
C TRP A 94 2.45 -10.24 -3.79
N ASP A 95 1.36 -10.79 -3.24
CA ASP A 95 0.40 -11.58 -4.02
C ASP A 95 -0.37 -10.72 -5.01
N VAL A 96 -0.73 -9.50 -4.59
CA VAL A 96 -1.51 -8.57 -5.41
C VAL A 96 -0.95 -7.15 -5.27
N VAL A 97 -0.70 -6.51 -6.40
CA VAL A 97 -0.42 -5.07 -6.47
C VAL A 97 -1.44 -4.44 -7.41
N LEU A 98 -2.20 -3.49 -6.89
CA LEU A 98 -3.20 -2.73 -7.64
C LEU A 98 -2.70 -1.33 -7.88
N ALA A 99 -3.01 -0.78 -9.03
CA ALA A 99 -2.80 0.62 -9.33
C ALA A 99 -4.13 1.28 -9.74
N TYR A 100 -4.29 2.52 -9.36
CA TYR A 100 -5.39 3.34 -9.82
C TYR A 100 -4.90 4.75 -10.16
N ASP A 101 -5.34 5.26 -11.26
CA ASP A 101 -5.36 6.68 -11.61
C ASP A 101 -6.63 7.01 -12.40
N VAL A 102 -7.03 8.29 -12.39
CA VAL A 102 -8.29 8.73 -13.03
C VAL A 102 -8.32 8.54 -14.55
N GLY A 103 -7.15 8.43 -15.20
CA GLY A 103 -7.04 8.23 -16.64
C GLY A 103 -7.18 6.76 -17.06
N LYS A 104 -6.52 5.86 -16.32
CA LYS A 104 -6.44 4.43 -16.68
C LYS A 104 -7.42 3.56 -15.90
N GLY A 105 -7.90 4.05 -14.74
CA GLY A 105 -8.77 3.29 -13.85
C GLY A 105 -8.03 2.26 -12.98
N LEU A 106 -8.79 1.43 -12.28
CA LEU A 106 -8.25 0.36 -11.42
C LEU A 106 -7.69 -0.76 -12.29
N ARG A 107 -6.48 -1.23 -11.97
CA ARG A 107 -5.79 -2.28 -12.70
C ARG A 107 -4.75 -3.00 -11.84
N PRO A 108 -4.37 -4.25 -12.17
CA PRO A 108 -3.20 -4.88 -11.55
C PRO A 108 -1.91 -4.22 -12.06
N LEU A 109 -0.89 -4.19 -11.20
CA LEU A 109 0.43 -3.66 -11.48
C LEU A 109 1.50 -4.71 -11.16
N ALA A 110 1.90 -5.49 -12.14
CA ALA A 110 2.78 -6.64 -11.96
C ALA A 110 4.25 -6.37 -12.35
N GLY A 111 4.55 -5.20 -12.93
CA GLY A 111 5.81 -4.97 -13.61
C GLY A 111 5.90 -5.78 -14.91
N PRO A 112 7.11 -6.21 -15.36
CA PRO A 112 7.31 -6.87 -16.65
C PRO A 112 6.92 -8.36 -16.69
N ASP A 113 6.47 -8.96 -15.58
CA ASP A 113 6.12 -10.38 -15.52
C ASP A 113 4.68 -10.63 -16.01
N PRO A 114 4.49 -11.22 -17.21
CA PRO A 114 3.15 -11.46 -17.75
C PRO A 114 2.38 -12.58 -17.03
N ASN A 115 3.06 -13.50 -16.35
CA ASN A 115 2.41 -14.55 -15.59
C ASN A 115 1.84 -13.98 -14.30
N ARG A 116 2.63 -13.16 -13.60
CA ARG A 116 2.20 -12.42 -12.42
C ARG A 116 1.01 -11.51 -12.75
N LEU A 117 1.08 -10.79 -13.88
CA LEU A 117 -0.03 -9.93 -14.34
C LEU A 117 -1.31 -10.73 -14.55
N ARG A 118 -1.23 -11.89 -15.22
CA ARG A 118 -2.40 -12.77 -15.45
C ARG A 118 -3.00 -13.27 -14.13
N THR A 119 -2.16 -13.73 -13.21
CA THR A 119 -2.61 -14.22 -11.90
C THR A 119 -3.32 -13.12 -11.10
N MET A 120 -2.77 -11.91 -11.06
CA MET A 120 -3.41 -10.76 -10.40
C MET A 120 -4.70 -10.35 -11.08
N ALA A 121 -4.74 -10.34 -12.42
CA ALA A 121 -5.93 -9.99 -13.18
C ALA A 121 -7.06 -11.01 -12.97
N GLN A 122 -6.74 -12.29 -12.93
CA GLN A 122 -7.70 -13.35 -12.61
C GLN A 122 -8.25 -13.16 -11.19
N TRP A 123 -7.38 -12.99 -10.21
CA TRP A 123 -7.77 -12.76 -8.83
C TRP A 123 -8.68 -11.53 -8.66
N LEU A 124 -8.38 -10.45 -9.37
CA LEU A 124 -9.19 -9.24 -9.36
C LEU A 124 -10.55 -9.47 -10.03
N THR A 125 -10.57 -10.19 -11.16
CA THR A 125 -11.81 -10.56 -11.87
C THR A 125 -12.76 -11.37 -10.99
N GLU A 126 -12.25 -12.28 -10.19
CA GLU A 126 -13.04 -13.07 -9.25
C GLU A 126 -13.71 -12.23 -8.15
N ARG A 127 -13.16 -11.06 -7.85
CA ARG A 127 -13.63 -10.17 -6.77
C ARG A 127 -14.53 -9.02 -7.24
N ILE A 128 -14.21 -8.42 -8.37
CA ILE A 128 -14.92 -7.24 -8.85
C ILE A 128 -15.46 -7.40 -10.29
N GLY A 129 -15.41 -8.62 -10.84
CA GLY A 129 -15.96 -8.90 -12.16
C GLY A 129 -14.98 -8.66 -13.31
N ASN A 130 -15.50 -8.71 -14.54
CA ASN A 130 -14.72 -8.66 -15.77
C ASN A 130 -13.87 -7.39 -15.90
N ALA A 131 -12.66 -7.55 -16.43
CA ALA A 131 -11.70 -6.46 -16.63
C ALA A 131 -12.27 -5.26 -17.43
N ALA A 132 -13.18 -5.50 -18.37
CA ALA A 132 -13.84 -4.43 -19.11
C ALA A 132 -14.76 -3.53 -18.25
N THR A 133 -15.16 -4.03 -17.06
CA THR A 133 -16.04 -3.32 -16.12
C THR A 133 -15.30 -2.80 -14.89
N TRP A 134 -13.98 -2.94 -14.83
CA TRP A 134 -13.21 -2.43 -13.70
C TRP A 134 -13.37 -0.91 -13.56
N PRO A 135 -13.48 -0.40 -12.32
CA PRO A 135 -13.85 0.98 -12.09
C PRO A 135 -12.82 1.97 -12.66
N ARG A 136 -13.31 2.98 -13.37
CA ARG A 136 -12.54 4.15 -13.80
C ARG A 136 -12.94 5.39 -13.00
N ASP A 137 -14.19 5.48 -12.62
CA ASP A 137 -14.69 6.54 -11.75
C ASP A 137 -14.01 6.49 -10.39
N PRO A 138 -13.54 7.61 -9.84
CA PRO A 138 -12.81 7.65 -8.57
C PRO A 138 -13.58 7.08 -7.38
N ASP A 139 -14.88 7.34 -7.30
CA ASP A 139 -15.70 6.88 -6.17
C ASP A 139 -15.90 5.37 -6.23
N GLN A 140 -16.15 4.85 -7.42
CA GLN A 140 -16.31 3.42 -7.65
C GLN A 140 -14.98 2.68 -7.43
N ALA A 141 -13.86 3.26 -7.86
CA ALA A 141 -12.55 2.66 -7.68
C ALA A 141 -12.15 2.58 -6.20
N VAL A 142 -12.30 3.67 -5.46
CA VAL A 142 -12.01 3.69 -4.01
C VAL A 142 -12.97 2.77 -3.26
N ALA A 143 -14.25 2.69 -3.66
CA ALA A 143 -15.20 1.76 -3.07
C ALA A 143 -14.85 0.28 -3.36
N ALA A 144 -14.38 -0.02 -4.58
CA ALA A 144 -13.95 -1.37 -4.93
C ALA A 144 -12.69 -1.79 -4.15
N ILE A 145 -11.73 -0.88 -4.02
CA ILE A 145 -10.52 -1.12 -3.20
C ILE A 145 -10.91 -1.37 -1.74
N ASP A 146 -11.80 -0.55 -1.18
CA ASP A 146 -12.31 -0.70 0.18
C ASP A 146 -12.92 -2.10 0.39
N ALA A 147 -13.82 -2.52 -0.49
CA ALA A 147 -14.44 -3.84 -0.45
C ALA A 147 -13.41 -4.98 -0.58
N ILE A 148 -12.36 -4.82 -1.40
CA ILE A 148 -11.26 -5.78 -1.53
C ILE A 148 -10.50 -5.91 -0.22
N LEU A 149 -10.15 -4.78 0.41
CA LEU A 149 -9.41 -4.76 1.67
C LEU A 149 -10.24 -5.35 2.82
N GLU A 150 -11.52 -4.97 2.94
CA GLU A 150 -12.44 -5.53 3.92
C GLU A 150 -12.63 -7.04 3.74
N ARG A 151 -12.79 -7.49 2.50
CA ARG A 151 -12.91 -8.94 2.21
C ARG A 151 -11.66 -9.70 2.63
N ASN A 152 -10.48 -9.15 2.35
CA ASN A 152 -9.21 -9.75 2.76
C ASN A 152 -9.05 -9.85 4.29
N LEU A 153 -9.65 -8.92 5.05
CA LEU A 153 -9.68 -9.00 6.52
C LEU A 153 -10.58 -10.12 7.04
N ILE A 154 -11.71 -10.38 6.34
CA ILE A 154 -12.68 -11.42 6.70
C ILE A 154 -12.17 -12.80 6.30
N ASP A 155 -11.40 -12.91 5.22
CA ASP A 155 -10.84 -14.18 4.75
C ASP A 155 -10.02 -14.86 5.87
N PRO A 156 -10.04 -16.20 5.98
CA PRO A 156 -9.20 -16.94 6.91
C PRO A 156 -7.73 -16.59 6.76
N PRO A 157 -6.93 -16.57 7.84
CA PRO A 157 -5.54 -16.12 7.80
C PRO A 157 -4.67 -16.73 6.70
N GLU A 158 -4.89 -18.02 6.40
CA GLU A 158 -4.17 -18.78 5.36
C GLU A 158 -4.57 -18.39 3.93
N GLN A 159 -5.72 -17.75 3.76
CA GLN A 159 -6.22 -17.29 2.46
C GLN A 159 -5.97 -15.80 2.23
N ARG A 160 -5.56 -15.08 3.28
CA ARG A 160 -5.26 -13.64 3.18
C ARG A 160 -4.11 -13.39 2.23
N LYS A 161 -4.28 -12.39 1.39
CA LYS A 161 -3.27 -11.95 0.43
C LYS A 161 -2.50 -10.74 0.94
N ARG A 162 -1.24 -10.67 0.56
CA ARG A 162 -0.44 -9.45 0.70
C ARG A 162 -0.86 -8.52 -0.42
N ILE A 163 -1.49 -7.40 -0.07
CA ILE A 163 -2.10 -6.48 -1.04
C ILE A 163 -1.43 -5.12 -0.93
N ALA A 164 -0.84 -4.66 -2.03
CA ALA A 164 -0.40 -3.29 -2.18
C ALA A 164 -1.35 -2.53 -3.12
N VAL A 165 -1.63 -1.27 -2.82
CA VAL A 165 -2.43 -0.38 -3.65
C VAL A 165 -1.65 0.89 -3.90
N VAL A 166 -1.44 1.23 -5.17
CA VAL A 166 -0.79 2.48 -5.59
C VAL A 166 -1.87 3.40 -6.18
N LEU A 167 -2.13 4.50 -5.50
CA LEU A 167 -3.10 5.53 -5.91
C LEU A 167 -2.34 6.71 -6.48
N ASP A 168 -2.26 6.76 -7.79
CA ASP A 168 -1.53 7.80 -8.50
C ASP A 168 -2.39 9.06 -8.67
N TYR A 169 -1.75 10.24 -8.73
CA TYR A 169 -2.42 11.53 -8.76
C TYR A 169 -3.38 11.74 -7.58
N ALA A 170 -2.90 11.50 -6.36
CA ALA A 170 -3.68 11.56 -5.13
C ALA A 170 -4.40 12.90 -4.91
N GLN A 171 -3.87 13.99 -5.45
CA GLN A 171 -4.48 15.32 -5.45
C GLN A 171 -5.86 15.35 -6.15
N TYR A 172 -6.11 14.48 -7.12
CA TYR A 172 -7.42 14.36 -7.77
C TYR A 172 -8.38 13.41 -7.03
N LEU A 173 -7.86 12.56 -6.16
CA LEU A 173 -8.69 11.69 -5.31
C LEU A 173 -9.17 12.41 -4.06
N ALA A 174 -8.30 13.18 -3.45
CA ALA A 174 -8.57 13.93 -2.22
C ALA A 174 -7.94 15.33 -2.30
N PRO A 175 -8.53 16.24 -3.09
CA PRO A 175 -7.98 17.58 -3.30
C PRO A 175 -8.10 18.48 -2.07
N ALA A 176 -7.15 19.40 -1.91
CA ALA A 176 -7.10 20.33 -0.78
C ALA A 176 -8.29 21.32 -0.75
N GLY A 177 -8.84 21.68 -1.92
CA GLY A 177 -9.81 22.76 -2.06
C GLY A 177 -11.28 22.35 -2.14
N GLU A 178 -11.61 21.06 -2.24
CA GLU A 178 -13.00 20.61 -2.42
C GLU A 178 -13.74 20.33 -1.09
N ALA A 179 -13.84 21.30 -0.23
CA ALA A 179 -14.51 21.19 1.07
C ALA A 179 -16.05 21.02 0.99
N GLY A 180 -16.64 20.75 -0.16
CA GLY A 180 -18.10 20.68 -0.31
C GLY A 180 -18.61 19.53 -1.18
N SER A 181 -17.75 18.80 -1.88
CA SER A 181 -18.17 17.66 -2.69
C SER A 181 -18.39 16.44 -1.78
N ARG A 182 -19.63 15.92 -1.76
CA ARG A 182 -19.97 14.66 -1.04
C ARG A 182 -19.09 13.49 -1.51
N SER A 183 -18.80 13.47 -2.79
CA SER A 183 -17.96 12.49 -3.47
C SER A 183 -16.51 12.52 -2.94
N ALA A 184 -15.87 13.70 -2.96
CA ALA A 184 -14.52 13.87 -2.43
C ALA A 184 -14.44 13.53 -0.92
N ALA A 185 -15.47 13.93 -0.15
CA ALA A 185 -15.56 13.59 1.27
C ALA A 185 -15.67 12.07 1.50
N SER A 186 -16.44 11.36 0.68
CA SER A 186 -16.55 9.89 0.78
C SER A 186 -15.20 9.20 0.54
N ARG A 187 -14.46 9.58 -0.52
CA ARG A 187 -13.13 9.04 -0.81
C ARG A 187 -12.15 9.33 0.33
N LEU A 188 -12.13 10.58 0.79
CA LEU A 188 -11.29 11.01 1.90
C LEU A 188 -11.53 10.17 3.16
N VAL A 189 -12.80 9.97 3.54
CA VAL A 189 -13.17 9.20 4.74
C VAL A 189 -12.73 7.74 4.61
N ARG A 190 -12.86 7.12 3.44
CA ARG A 190 -12.37 5.74 3.21
C ARG A 190 -10.85 5.64 3.37
N ILE A 191 -10.10 6.56 2.74
CA ILE A 191 -8.62 6.56 2.85
C ILE A 191 -8.18 6.78 4.30
N LEU A 192 -8.82 7.70 5.03
CA LEU A 192 -8.58 7.90 6.45
C LEU A 192 -8.95 6.65 7.28
N GLY A 193 -10.04 5.98 6.91
CA GLY A 193 -10.46 4.71 7.50
C GLY A 193 -9.38 3.64 7.37
N TRP A 194 -8.77 3.49 6.20
CA TRP A 194 -7.67 2.54 6.00
C TRP A 194 -6.47 2.85 6.89
N ALA A 195 -6.09 4.12 6.98
CA ALA A 195 -4.95 4.55 7.80
C ALA A 195 -5.16 4.29 9.29
N THR A 196 -6.39 4.47 9.77
CA THR A 196 -6.73 4.36 11.20
C THR A 196 -7.20 2.95 11.62
N ASN A 197 -7.43 2.05 10.66
CA ASN A 197 -7.89 0.69 10.95
C ASN A 197 -6.76 -0.17 11.56
N PRO A 198 -6.87 -0.57 12.83
CA PRO A 198 -5.81 -1.36 13.48
C PRO A 198 -5.66 -2.77 12.88
N LEU A 199 -6.70 -3.31 12.24
CA LEU A 199 -6.66 -4.63 11.62
C LEU A 199 -5.87 -4.58 10.31
N LEU A 200 -6.01 -3.52 9.50
CA LEU A 200 -5.22 -3.35 8.27
C LEU A 200 -3.72 -3.24 8.54
N ARG A 201 -3.32 -2.64 9.68
CA ARG A 201 -1.90 -2.59 10.07
C ARG A 201 -1.31 -3.95 10.48
N ARG A 202 -2.15 -4.90 10.86
CA ARG A 202 -1.73 -6.24 11.32
C ARG A 202 -1.71 -7.27 10.21
N VAL A 203 -2.31 -6.96 9.07
CA VAL A 203 -2.26 -7.78 7.86
C VAL A 203 -1.31 -7.13 6.86
N ASN A 204 -0.81 -7.92 5.92
CA ASN A 204 0.13 -7.42 4.91
C ASN A 204 -0.62 -6.58 3.85
N VAL A 205 -0.98 -5.35 4.22
CA VAL A 205 -1.60 -4.35 3.36
C VAL A 205 -0.75 -3.09 3.36
N ALA A 206 -0.52 -2.51 2.20
CA ALA A 206 0.10 -1.20 2.03
C ALA A 206 -0.68 -0.38 1.00
N VAL A 207 -0.99 0.86 1.31
CA VAL A 207 -1.60 1.82 0.39
C VAL A 207 -0.64 2.98 0.19
N VAL A 208 -0.22 3.22 -1.03
CA VAL A 208 0.72 4.28 -1.40
C VAL A 208 0.01 5.30 -2.28
N LEU A 209 -0.11 6.50 -1.78
CA LEU A 209 -0.63 7.68 -2.48
C LEU A 209 0.55 8.39 -3.13
N LEU A 210 0.48 8.71 -4.42
CA LEU A 210 1.49 9.50 -5.14
C LEU A 210 0.90 10.86 -5.48
N ALA A 211 1.57 11.94 -5.08
CA ALA A 211 1.16 13.31 -5.35
C ALA A 211 2.35 14.16 -5.79
N ASP A 212 2.15 15.02 -6.79
CA ASP A 212 3.20 15.91 -7.27
C ASP A 212 3.52 16.98 -6.23
N THR A 213 2.50 17.51 -5.58
CA THR A 213 2.61 18.59 -4.61
C THR A 213 1.77 18.28 -3.37
N ILE A 214 2.40 18.26 -2.21
CA ILE A 214 1.74 17.93 -0.94
C ILE A 214 0.61 18.93 -0.59
N SER A 215 0.74 20.21 -0.97
CA SER A 215 -0.25 21.25 -0.70
C SER A 215 -1.54 21.09 -1.51
N GLU A 216 -1.55 20.29 -2.56
CA GLU A 216 -2.73 19.97 -3.36
C GLU A 216 -3.54 18.79 -2.77
N VAL A 217 -2.95 18.04 -1.85
CA VAL A 217 -3.60 16.93 -1.15
C VAL A 217 -4.32 17.45 0.09
N HIS A 218 -5.49 16.87 0.37
CA HIS A 218 -6.33 17.30 1.48
C HIS A 218 -5.58 17.29 2.82
N PRO A 219 -5.62 18.38 3.62
CA PRO A 219 -4.84 18.53 4.85
C PRO A 219 -5.04 17.41 5.88
N ARG A 220 -6.23 16.81 5.93
CA ARG A 220 -6.52 15.67 6.82
C ARG A 220 -5.73 14.40 6.48
N LEU A 221 -5.27 14.23 5.25
CA LEU A 221 -4.35 13.15 4.90
C LEU A 221 -2.92 13.52 5.26
N VAL A 222 -2.50 14.72 4.88
CA VAL A 222 -1.13 15.22 5.09
C VAL A 222 -0.77 15.31 6.58
N GLN A 223 -1.71 15.74 7.41
CA GLN A 223 -1.51 15.97 8.86
C GLN A 223 -1.91 14.75 9.72
N ASN A 224 -2.31 13.65 9.11
CA ASN A 224 -2.74 12.47 9.87
C ASN A 224 -1.52 11.68 10.40
N PRO A 225 -1.38 11.49 11.71
CA PRO A 225 -0.24 10.76 12.28
C PRO A 225 -0.20 9.26 11.89
N ALA A 226 -1.31 8.71 11.39
CA ALA A 226 -1.39 7.34 10.90
C ALA A 226 -0.99 7.19 9.42
N ILE A 227 -0.67 8.30 8.73
CA ILE A 227 -0.20 8.33 7.34
C ILE A 227 1.24 8.83 7.35
N SER A 228 2.15 8.06 6.80
CA SER A 228 3.55 8.47 6.65
C SER A 228 3.71 9.29 5.37
N ALA A 229 3.87 10.60 5.51
CA ALA A 229 4.22 11.49 4.40
C ALA A 229 5.74 11.44 4.17
N ILE A 230 6.16 11.08 2.96
CA ILE A 230 7.56 10.89 2.58
C ILE A 230 7.83 11.68 1.31
N GLU A 231 8.79 12.58 1.37
CA GLU A 231 9.24 13.34 0.21
C GLU A 231 10.14 12.48 -0.68
N VAL A 232 9.86 12.50 -1.97
CA VAL A 232 10.74 12.01 -3.04
C VAL A 232 11.53 13.23 -3.52
N PRO A 233 12.83 13.33 -3.18
CA PRO A 233 13.64 14.50 -3.52
C PRO A 233 13.96 14.51 -5.01
N MET A 234 14.43 15.66 -5.50
CA MET A 234 15.09 15.74 -6.80
C MET A 234 16.39 14.94 -6.79
N PRO A 235 16.77 14.30 -7.92
CA PRO A 235 18.00 13.53 -7.99
C PRO A 235 19.22 14.42 -7.76
N ASP A 236 20.17 13.92 -7.00
CA ASP A 236 21.43 14.60 -6.76
C ASP A 236 22.36 14.56 -8.00
N ALA A 237 23.56 15.14 -7.88
CA ALA A 237 24.50 15.19 -9.00
C ALA A 237 24.97 13.78 -9.42
N ALA A 238 25.22 12.90 -8.45
CA ALA A 238 25.69 11.54 -8.69
C ALA A 238 24.57 10.67 -9.31
N GLU A 239 23.34 10.85 -8.89
CA GLU A 239 22.18 10.16 -9.48
C GLU A 239 21.94 10.59 -10.92
N ARG A 240 22.05 11.90 -11.21
CA ARG A 240 21.95 12.42 -12.59
C ARG A 240 23.08 11.93 -13.49
N GLU A 241 24.30 11.84 -12.96
CA GLU A 241 25.45 11.30 -13.71
C GLU A 241 25.23 9.81 -14.04
N ARG A 242 24.82 9.00 -13.07
CA ARG A 242 24.47 7.60 -13.30
C ARG A 242 23.39 7.42 -14.36
N PHE A 243 22.35 8.27 -14.33
CA PHE A 243 21.31 8.27 -15.35
C PHE A 243 21.84 8.61 -16.75
N ALA A 244 22.74 9.57 -16.86
CA ALA A 244 23.28 10.00 -18.13
C ALA A 244 24.26 8.97 -18.76
N LEU A 245 24.81 8.06 -17.95
CA LEU A 245 25.75 7.03 -18.37
C LEU A 245 25.07 5.67 -18.66
N ALA A 246 23.79 5.51 -18.30
CA ALA A 246 23.01 4.30 -18.49
C ALA A 246 22.29 4.28 -19.85
#